data_784c968328e6b34967afcdf1af97ba2b
#
_entry.id   784c968328e6b34967afcdf1af97ba2b
#
_cell.length_a   1.000
_cell.length_b   1.000
_cell.length_c   1.000
_cell.angle_alpha   90.00
_cell.angle_beta   90.00
_cell.angle_gamma   90.00
#
_symmetry.space_group_name_H-M   'P 1'
#
loop_
_entity.id
_entity.type
_entity.pdbx_description
1 polymer ?
#
loop_
_entity_poly.entity_id
_entity_poly.type
_entity_poly.pdbx_seq_one_letter_code
_entity_poly.pdbx_strand_id
1 'polypeptide(L)'
;MANFHSDEWIMSKVREHYDELCTMYPQNRIVGIFLQGSQNYGLDTEFSDIDTKAILIPSWEDVCFNYKPISTTHIRDNEEHIDLNDVRLYFQTFRKQNLNFMEILFTKYKIINPKYAEEWKILERHAEDIARYDPVGAVKTMKGIAMEKWHAMEHRYPSKIEIIDKFGYDPKQLHHLLRVEEYIQRYINEELYCECLMSQKAEYLRDVKSPVNPKYSLETARRVGQDALDHILEIYYNYVETHEQIIDEDVDDLLNMVQEKLMRKSITHSLNAVCPECGAMLEEVCTWDNPMYECPNCIGAYEEIDGKFKRYYFG
;
A
#
# COMPACT_ATOMS: atom_id res chain seq x y z
N MET A 1 19.44 -1.93 -9.47
CA MET A 1 19.19 -2.22 -10.93
C MET A 1 18.10 -1.30 -11.41
N ALA A 2 18.04 -0.98 -12.71
CA ALA A 2 16.96 -0.17 -13.27
C ALA A 2 15.71 -1.05 -13.46
N ASN A 3 14.53 -0.44 -13.29
CA ASN A 3 13.25 -1.03 -13.68
C ASN A 3 13.20 -1.24 -15.21
N PHE A 4 12.31 -2.13 -15.66
CA PHE A 4 12.02 -2.30 -17.07
C PHE A 4 11.37 -1.03 -17.66
N HIS A 5 10.41 -0.47 -16.90
CA HIS A 5 9.74 0.79 -17.27
C HIS A 5 10.46 2.00 -16.68
N SER A 6 10.41 3.15 -17.36
CA SER A 6 10.98 4.40 -16.84
C SER A 6 10.21 4.95 -15.66
N ASP A 7 10.90 5.73 -14.82
CA ASP A 7 10.28 6.40 -13.67
C ASP A 7 9.10 7.31 -14.10
N GLU A 8 9.24 8.00 -15.24
CA GLU A 8 8.20 8.87 -15.79
C GLU A 8 6.97 8.07 -16.21
N TRP A 9 7.16 6.90 -16.83
CA TRP A 9 6.05 6.02 -17.21
C TRP A 9 5.32 5.51 -15.96
N ILE A 10 6.06 5.01 -14.97
CA ILE A 10 5.48 4.53 -13.71
C ILE A 10 4.68 5.65 -13.03
N MET A 11 5.26 6.86 -12.92
CA MET A 11 4.57 7.99 -12.30
C MET A 11 3.35 8.45 -13.11
N SER A 12 3.37 8.34 -14.44
CA SER A 12 2.17 8.65 -15.24
C SER A 12 1.01 7.70 -14.91
N LYS A 13 1.31 6.40 -14.70
CA LYS A 13 0.31 5.40 -14.30
C LYS A 13 -0.21 5.64 -12.89
N VAL A 14 0.66 5.94 -11.93
CA VAL A 14 0.24 6.33 -10.59
C VAL A 14 -0.66 7.58 -10.62
N ARG A 15 -0.39 8.52 -11.54
CA ARG A 15 -1.24 9.70 -11.75
C ARG A 15 -2.61 9.32 -12.29
N GLU A 16 -2.68 8.45 -13.30
CA GLU A 16 -3.95 7.93 -13.83
C GLU A 16 -4.81 7.30 -12.72
N HIS A 17 -4.20 6.49 -11.83
CA HIS A 17 -4.89 5.89 -10.67
C HIS A 17 -5.36 6.95 -9.67
N TYR A 18 -4.54 7.97 -9.40
CA TYR A 18 -4.92 9.06 -8.51
C TYR A 18 -6.11 9.87 -9.05
N ASP A 19 -6.10 10.15 -10.35
CA ASP A 19 -7.14 10.91 -11.03
C ASP A 19 -8.47 10.14 -10.99
N GLU A 20 -8.43 8.82 -11.21
CA GLU A 20 -9.60 7.95 -11.05
C GLU A 20 -10.09 7.89 -9.60
N LEU A 21 -9.16 7.80 -8.63
CA LEU A 21 -9.49 7.85 -7.21
C LEU A 21 -10.23 9.14 -6.84
N CYS A 22 -9.83 10.28 -7.41
CA CYS A 22 -10.48 11.57 -7.22
C CYS A 22 -11.91 11.64 -7.76
N THR A 23 -12.30 10.75 -8.68
CA THR A 23 -13.71 10.63 -9.12
C THR A 23 -14.57 9.86 -8.13
N MET A 24 -13.95 9.02 -7.30
CA MET A 24 -14.66 8.16 -6.33
C MET A 24 -14.75 8.78 -4.94
N TYR A 25 -13.76 9.58 -4.56
CA TYR A 25 -13.64 10.17 -3.23
C TYR A 25 -13.25 11.64 -3.29
N PRO A 26 -13.82 12.49 -2.43
CA PRO A 26 -13.35 13.87 -2.28
C PRO A 26 -11.87 13.92 -1.94
N GLN A 27 -11.14 14.89 -2.51
CA GLN A 27 -9.69 15.00 -2.31
C GLN A 27 -9.31 15.16 -0.84
N ASN A 28 -10.11 15.84 -0.03
CA ASN A 28 -9.85 16.01 1.40
C ASN A 28 -9.88 14.70 2.19
N ARG A 29 -10.45 13.64 1.61
CA ARG A 29 -10.47 12.29 2.19
C ARG A 29 -9.29 11.42 1.73
N ILE A 30 -8.48 11.87 0.79
CA ILE A 30 -7.34 11.13 0.25
C ILE A 30 -6.07 11.65 0.91
N VAL A 31 -5.38 10.80 1.68
CA VAL A 31 -4.04 11.11 2.21
C VAL A 31 -3.01 11.04 1.11
N GLY A 32 -3.05 9.99 0.32
CA GLY A 32 -2.17 9.76 -0.80
C GLY A 32 -2.42 8.44 -1.48
N ILE A 33 -1.76 8.26 -2.62
CA ILE A 33 -1.70 7.02 -3.38
C ILE A 33 -0.25 6.63 -3.60
N PHE A 34 0.04 5.33 -3.53
CA PHE A 34 1.37 4.75 -3.48
C PHE A 34 1.44 3.56 -4.41
N LEU A 35 2.50 3.48 -5.19
CA LEU A 35 2.79 2.28 -5.96
C LEU A 35 3.03 1.09 -5.04
N GLN A 36 2.49 -0.07 -5.40
CA GLN A 36 2.84 -1.34 -4.80
C GLN A 36 3.43 -2.30 -5.85
N GLY A 37 4.23 -3.26 -5.40
CA GLY A 37 4.64 -4.37 -6.23
C GLY A 37 6.02 -4.24 -6.87
N SER A 38 6.20 -4.96 -8.00
CA SER A 38 7.51 -5.31 -8.55
C SER A 38 8.39 -4.12 -8.94
N GLN A 39 7.81 -3.00 -9.30
CA GLN A 39 8.55 -1.77 -9.66
C GLN A 39 9.27 -1.17 -8.45
N ASN A 40 8.73 -1.35 -7.23
CA ASN A 40 9.40 -0.91 -6.00
C ASN A 40 10.66 -1.70 -5.68
N TYR A 41 10.82 -2.89 -6.27
CA TYR A 41 11.88 -3.84 -5.93
C TYR A 41 12.88 -4.08 -7.04
N GLY A 42 12.73 -3.41 -8.18
CA GLY A 42 13.51 -3.68 -9.37
C GLY A 42 13.23 -5.06 -9.99
N LEU A 43 12.02 -5.59 -9.81
CA LEU A 43 11.61 -6.92 -10.25
C LEU A 43 10.54 -6.89 -11.34
N ASP A 44 10.23 -5.71 -11.89
CA ASP A 44 9.27 -5.56 -12.98
C ASP A 44 9.79 -6.15 -14.31
N THR A 45 8.85 -6.50 -15.17
CA THR A 45 9.05 -7.01 -16.53
C THR A 45 8.09 -6.28 -17.45
N GLU A 46 8.20 -6.51 -18.76
CA GLU A 46 7.23 -5.99 -19.75
C GLU A 46 5.77 -6.37 -19.49
N PHE A 47 5.54 -7.46 -18.71
CA PHE A 47 4.21 -7.96 -18.34
C PHE A 47 3.74 -7.47 -16.97
N SER A 48 4.50 -6.59 -16.33
CA SER A 48 4.15 -6.12 -14.99
C SER A 48 3.14 -4.99 -15.08
N ASP A 49 1.97 -5.23 -14.48
CA ASP A 49 0.91 -4.28 -14.21
C ASP A 49 1.31 -3.23 -13.17
N ILE A 50 0.54 -2.18 -13.06
CA ILE A 50 0.68 -1.15 -12.03
C ILE A 50 -0.45 -1.31 -11.04
N ASP A 51 -0.10 -1.69 -9.81
CA ASP A 51 -1.02 -1.71 -8.70
C ASP A 51 -0.68 -0.59 -7.71
N THR A 52 -1.69 -0.04 -7.08
CA THR A 52 -1.50 1.05 -6.12
C THR A 52 -2.28 0.82 -4.82
N LYS A 53 -1.82 1.45 -3.75
CA LYS A 53 -2.54 1.53 -2.47
C LYS A 53 -2.90 2.98 -2.19
N ALA A 54 -4.14 3.22 -1.79
CA ALA A 54 -4.60 4.53 -1.36
C ALA A 54 -5.00 4.52 0.12
N ILE A 55 -4.57 5.54 0.84
CA ILE A 55 -4.98 5.76 2.23
C ILE A 55 -6.07 6.82 2.24
N LEU A 56 -7.23 6.43 2.78
CA LEU A 56 -8.40 7.28 2.92
C LEU A 56 -8.62 7.68 4.37
N ILE A 57 -9.09 8.89 4.61
CA ILE A 57 -9.52 9.34 5.93
C ILE A 57 -11.04 9.22 6.02
N PRO A 58 -11.57 8.71 7.15
CA PRO A 58 -13.03 8.66 7.36
C PRO A 58 -13.62 10.06 7.39
N SER A 59 -14.86 10.19 6.95
CA SER A 59 -15.66 11.40 7.18
C SER A 59 -16.04 11.54 8.66
N TRP A 60 -16.56 12.71 9.02
CA TRP A 60 -17.12 12.90 10.36
C TRP A 60 -18.26 11.91 10.63
N GLU A 61 -19.13 11.67 9.65
CA GLU A 61 -20.25 10.74 9.74
C GLU A 61 -19.78 9.30 9.91
N ASP A 62 -18.73 8.90 9.17
CA ASP A 62 -18.11 7.55 9.31
C ASP A 62 -17.66 7.28 10.75
N VAL A 63 -17.14 8.32 11.42
CA VAL A 63 -16.70 8.22 12.82
C VAL A 63 -17.88 8.26 13.78
N CYS A 64 -18.80 9.23 13.62
CA CYS A 64 -19.95 9.43 14.50
C CYS A 64 -20.90 8.24 14.53
N PHE A 65 -21.18 7.67 13.35
CA PHE A 65 -22.09 6.54 13.22
C PHE A 65 -21.37 5.18 13.28
N ASN A 66 -20.07 5.21 13.54
CA ASN A 66 -19.25 4.00 13.62
C ASN A 66 -19.39 3.10 12.37
N TYR A 67 -19.40 3.71 11.19
CA TYR A 67 -19.46 2.96 9.95
C TYR A 67 -18.18 2.13 9.76
N LYS A 68 -18.34 0.97 9.12
CA LYS A 68 -17.23 0.06 8.87
C LYS A 68 -16.12 0.76 8.09
N PRO A 69 -14.88 0.72 8.56
CA PRO A 69 -13.74 1.29 7.83
C PRO A 69 -13.60 0.70 6.42
N ILE A 70 -13.27 1.55 5.46
CA ILE A 70 -13.07 1.14 4.07
C ILE A 70 -11.87 0.18 4.00
N SER A 71 -12.08 -0.98 3.38
CA SER A 71 -11.04 -1.94 3.01
C SER A 71 -11.57 -2.70 1.79
N THR A 72 -11.23 -2.22 0.61
CA THR A 72 -11.70 -2.77 -0.66
C THR A 72 -10.68 -2.55 -1.76
N THR A 73 -10.78 -3.30 -2.84
CA THR A 73 -9.97 -3.14 -4.04
C THR A 73 -10.88 -2.68 -5.18
N HIS A 74 -10.52 -1.56 -5.80
CA HIS A 74 -11.10 -1.13 -7.05
C HIS A 74 -10.30 -1.75 -8.20
N ILE A 75 -11.00 -2.49 -9.07
CA ILE A 75 -10.40 -3.14 -10.24
C ILE A 75 -10.73 -2.26 -11.45
N ARG A 76 -9.70 -1.79 -12.14
CA ARG A 76 -9.80 -0.97 -13.33
C ARG A 76 -10.12 -1.82 -14.57
N ASP A 77 -10.55 -1.18 -15.64
CA ASP A 77 -10.90 -1.86 -16.91
C ASP A 77 -9.72 -2.65 -17.53
N ASN A 78 -8.48 -2.26 -17.22
CA ASN A 78 -7.26 -2.93 -17.65
C ASN A 78 -6.71 -3.96 -16.64
N GLU A 79 -7.52 -4.36 -15.66
CA GLU A 79 -7.20 -5.31 -14.59
C GLU A 79 -6.16 -4.81 -13.56
N GLU A 80 -5.67 -3.58 -13.65
CA GLU A 80 -4.87 -2.96 -12.60
C GLU A 80 -5.72 -2.69 -11.35
N HIS A 81 -5.08 -2.64 -10.17
CA HIS A 81 -5.79 -2.53 -8.90
C HIS A 81 -5.45 -1.24 -8.16
N ILE A 82 -6.47 -0.66 -7.49
CA ILE A 82 -6.30 0.37 -6.46
C ILE A 82 -6.83 -0.20 -5.16
N ASP A 83 -5.94 -0.56 -4.23
CA ASP A 83 -6.32 -1.01 -2.90
C ASP A 83 -6.65 0.19 -2.02
N LEU A 84 -7.89 0.27 -1.57
CA LEU A 84 -8.44 1.38 -0.79
C LEU A 84 -8.54 0.98 0.68
N ASN A 85 -7.83 1.69 1.54
CA ASN A 85 -7.83 1.40 2.97
C ASN A 85 -8.03 2.67 3.80
N ASP A 86 -8.92 2.58 4.77
CA ASP A 86 -9.08 3.59 5.81
C ASP A 86 -7.78 3.72 6.64
N VAL A 87 -7.40 4.93 6.98
CA VAL A 87 -6.20 5.24 7.79
C VAL A 87 -6.15 4.43 9.07
N ARG A 88 -7.29 4.19 9.73
CA ARG A 88 -7.37 3.41 10.98
C ARG A 88 -6.91 1.97 10.78
N LEU A 89 -7.29 1.34 9.65
CA LEU A 89 -6.85 -0.01 9.29
C LEU A 89 -5.39 -0.02 8.84
N TYR A 90 -4.98 1.01 8.10
CA TYR A 90 -3.63 1.09 7.57
C TYR A 90 -2.59 1.15 8.70
N PHE A 91 -2.80 1.99 9.71
CA PHE A 91 -1.93 2.07 10.89
C PHE A 91 -1.91 0.78 11.71
N GLN A 92 -3.02 0.02 11.73
CA GLN A 92 -3.01 -1.34 12.31
C GLN A 92 -2.13 -2.30 11.52
N THR A 93 -2.05 -2.17 10.19
CA THR A 93 -1.17 -3.02 9.36
C THR A 93 0.30 -2.69 9.53
N PHE A 94 0.66 -1.44 9.82
CA PHE A 94 2.01 -1.06 10.25
C PHE A 94 2.39 -1.79 11.54
N ARG A 95 1.52 -1.76 12.57
CA ARG A 95 1.74 -2.49 13.82
C ARG A 95 1.84 -4.00 13.66
N LYS A 96 1.12 -4.57 12.69
CA LYS A 96 1.22 -5.99 12.34
C LYS A 96 2.46 -6.34 11.51
N GLN A 97 3.29 -5.38 11.18
CA GLN A 97 4.51 -5.55 10.40
C GLN A 97 4.27 -6.29 9.08
N ASN A 98 3.17 -5.97 8.40
CA ASN A 98 2.83 -6.62 7.14
C ASN A 98 3.70 -6.06 6.00
N LEU A 99 4.60 -6.90 5.47
CA LEU A 99 5.53 -6.57 4.39
C LEU A 99 4.86 -5.85 3.20
N ASN A 100 3.68 -6.33 2.78
CA ASN A 100 2.97 -5.78 1.63
C ASN A 100 2.38 -4.38 1.90
N PHE A 101 2.34 -3.93 3.15
CA PHE A 101 1.85 -2.60 3.53
C PHE A 101 2.99 -1.67 3.93
N MET A 102 4.11 -2.21 4.44
CA MET A 102 5.28 -1.41 4.80
C MET A 102 5.94 -0.75 3.60
N GLU A 103 5.89 -1.37 2.42
CA GLU A 103 6.54 -0.88 1.21
C GLU A 103 6.18 0.56 0.83
N ILE A 104 4.96 1.04 1.18
CA ILE A 104 4.53 2.40 0.85
C ILE A 104 5.33 3.50 1.57
N LEU A 105 5.96 3.17 2.70
CA LEU A 105 6.83 4.10 3.42
C LEU A 105 8.13 4.37 2.65
N PHE A 106 8.53 3.43 1.78
CA PHE A 106 9.80 3.44 1.06
C PHE A 106 9.67 3.71 -0.43
N THR A 107 8.46 3.63 -0.99
CA THR A 107 8.27 3.89 -2.43
C THR A 107 8.53 5.35 -2.78
N LYS A 108 9.26 5.57 -3.87
CA LYS A 108 9.43 6.90 -4.48
C LYS A 108 8.24 7.28 -5.38
N TYR A 109 7.44 6.30 -5.79
CA TYR A 109 6.32 6.47 -6.71
C TYR A 109 5.02 6.67 -5.94
N LYS A 110 4.73 7.92 -5.60
CA LYS A 110 3.57 8.29 -4.80
C LYS A 110 3.08 9.69 -5.12
N ILE A 111 1.83 9.94 -4.81
CA ILE A 111 1.22 11.26 -4.82
C ILE A 111 0.60 11.48 -3.45
N ILE A 112 1.09 12.46 -2.73
CA ILE A 112 0.60 12.83 -1.42
C ILE A 112 -0.23 14.09 -1.54
N ASN A 113 -1.41 14.10 -0.93
CA ASN A 113 -2.22 15.29 -0.83
C ASN A 113 -1.46 16.35 -0.01
N PRO A 114 -1.27 17.58 -0.55
CA PRO A 114 -0.55 18.65 0.15
C PRO A 114 -1.07 18.92 1.57
N LYS A 115 -2.35 18.74 1.82
CA LYS A 115 -3.00 18.90 3.13
C LYS A 115 -2.40 17.99 4.20
N TYR A 116 -1.93 16.81 3.83
CA TYR A 116 -1.40 15.76 4.73
C TYR A 116 0.11 15.53 4.58
N ALA A 117 0.77 16.33 3.76
CA ALA A 117 2.18 16.12 3.42
C ALA A 117 3.12 16.18 4.64
N GLU A 118 2.84 17.03 5.61
CA GLU A 118 3.69 17.17 6.82
C GLU A 118 3.59 15.92 7.71
N GLU A 119 2.39 15.35 7.89
CA GLU A 119 2.18 14.13 8.63
C GLU A 119 2.83 12.94 7.92
N TRP A 120 2.70 12.89 6.59
CA TRP A 120 3.34 11.84 5.80
C TRP A 120 4.88 11.89 5.89
N LYS A 121 5.48 13.07 5.85
CA LYS A 121 6.93 13.25 6.04
C LYS A 121 7.43 12.76 7.40
N ILE A 122 6.59 12.80 8.44
CA ILE A 122 6.96 12.23 9.73
C ILE A 122 7.10 10.70 9.61
N LEU A 123 6.13 10.03 8.97
CA LEU A 123 6.21 8.59 8.73
C LEU A 123 7.43 8.20 7.88
N GLU A 124 7.72 8.96 6.82
CA GLU A 124 8.90 8.69 5.96
C GLU A 124 10.22 8.81 6.72
N ARG A 125 10.34 9.81 7.60
CA ARG A 125 11.56 9.98 8.42
C ARG A 125 11.80 8.85 9.42
N HIS A 126 10.73 8.21 9.88
CA HIS A 126 10.76 7.10 10.83
C HIS A 126 10.42 5.76 10.16
N ALA A 127 10.55 5.66 8.84
CA ALA A 127 10.15 4.47 8.10
C ALA A 127 10.91 3.21 8.55
N GLU A 128 12.21 3.33 8.81
CA GLU A 128 13.05 2.22 9.31
C GLU A 128 12.64 1.81 10.73
N ASP A 129 12.37 2.76 11.63
CA ASP A 129 11.92 2.49 12.99
C ASP A 129 10.55 1.79 12.96
N ILE A 130 9.61 2.30 12.14
CA ILE A 130 8.28 1.70 11.95
C ILE A 130 8.39 0.27 11.40
N ALA A 131 9.31 0.03 10.48
CA ALA A 131 9.51 -1.29 9.89
C ALA A 131 10.19 -2.29 10.85
N ARG A 132 10.69 -1.82 11.99
CA ARG A 132 11.26 -2.62 13.08
C ARG A 132 10.52 -2.49 14.40
N TYR A 133 9.28 -2.00 14.35
CA TYR A 133 8.40 -1.82 15.50
C TYR A 133 8.19 -3.09 16.34
N ASP A 134 8.03 -4.23 15.68
CA ASP A 134 7.90 -5.57 16.27
C ASP A 134 8.66 -6.58 15.40
N PRO A 135 9.97 -6.76 15.61
CA PRO A 135 10.78 -7.64 14.77
C PRO A 135 10.31 -9.11 14.79
N VAL A 136 9.87 -9.62 15.95
CA VAL A 136 9.32 -10.98 16.07
C VAL A 136 8.02 -11.10 15.28
N GLY A 137 7.14 -10.10 15.38
CA GLY A 137 5.92 -9.99 14.59
C GLY A 137 6.20 -9.91 13.09
N ALA A 138 7.23 -9.17 12.67
CA ALA A 138 7.66 -9.07 11.28
C ALA A 138 8.07 -10.45 10.72
N VAL A 139 8.96 -11.16 11.42
CA VAL A 139 9.42 -12.50 11.01
C VAL A 139 8.25 -13.50 10.96
N LYS A 140 7.32 -13.42 11.92
CA LYS A 140 6.08 -14.22 11.92
C LYS A 140 5.20 -13.93 10.71
N THR A 141 5.06 -12.66 10.32
CA THR A 141 4.28 -12.24 9.14
C THR A 141 4.94 -12.71 7.86
N MET A 142 6.25 -12.59 7.72
CA MET A 142 7.01 -13.09 6.57
C MET A 142 6.83 -14.59 6.39
N LYS A 143 6.94 -15.37 7.48
CA LYS A 143 6.65 -16.81 7.47
C LYS A 143 5.21 -17.09 7.00
N GLY A 144 4.24 -16.31 7.48
CA GLY A 144 2.84 -16.45 7.06
C GLY A 144 2.65 -16.22 5.56
N ILE A 145 3.27 -15.17 5.01
CA ILE A 145 3.28 -14.87 3.58
C ILE A 145 3.92 -16.02 2.78
N ALA A 146 5.07 -16.53 3.24
CA ALA A 146 5.76 -17.64 2.58
C ALA A 146 4.87 -18.89 2.49
N MET A 147 4.22 -19.28 3.58
CA MET A 147 3.27 -20.40 3.61
C MET A 147 2.08 -20.19 2.67
N GLU A 148 1.53 -18.98 2.63
CA GLU A 148 0.46 -18.62 1.70
C GLU A 148 0.92 -18.80 0.24
N LYS A 149 2.11 -18.28 -0.12
CA LYS A 149 2.64 -18.39 -1.48
C LYS A 149 2.95 -19.84 -1.88
N TRP A 150 3.47 -20.63 -0.95
CA TRP A 150 3.66 -22.07 -1.15
C TRP A 150 2.36 -22.78 -1.46
N HIS A 151 1.31 -22.56 -0.64
CA HIS A 151 0.00 -23.16 -0.89
C HIS A 151 -0.66 -22.67 -2.18
N ALA A 152 -0.50 -21.39 -2.52
CA ALA A 152 -1.05 -20.79 -3.73
C ALA A 152 -0.37 -21.26 -5.01
N MET A 153 0.87 -21.78 -4.93
CA MET A 153 1.68 -22.16 -6.09
C MET A 153 1.00 -23.18 -7.01
N GLU A 154 0.29 -24.16 -6.43
CA GLU A 154 -0.41 -25.20 -7.19
C GLU A 154 -1.94 -25.11 -7.04
N HIS A 155 -2.44 -24.12 -6.28
CA HIS A 155 -3.87 -23.99 -6.05
C HIS A 155 -4.59 -23.43 -7.28
N ARG A 156 -5.64 -24.10 -7.72
CA ARG A 156 -6.40 -23.78 -8.95
C ARG A 156 -7.45 -22.69 -8.69
N TYR A 157 -6.99 -21.45 -8.44
CA TYR A 157 -7.90 -20.31 -8.44
C TYR A 157 -8.49 -20.07 -9.84
N PRO A 158 -9.75 -19.64 -9.99
CA PRO A 158 -10.35 -19.38 -11.30
C PRO A 158 -9.50 -18.51 -12.23
N SER A 159 -8.86 -17.48 -11.69
CA SER A 159 -7.97 -16.55 -12.44
C SER A 159 -6.59 -17.15 -12.79
N LYS A 160 -6.26 -18.36 -12.29
CA LYS A 160 -4.94 -18.99 -12.45
C LYS A 160 -4.99 -20.36 -13.16
N ILE A 161 -6.17 -20.81 -13.55
CA ILE A 161 -6.36 -22.13 -14.17
C ILE A 161 -5.48 -22.29 -15.41
N GLU A 162 -5.45 -21.31 -16.31
CA GLU A 162 -4.70 -21.39 -17.57
C GLU A 162 -3.19 -21.54 -17.34
N ILE A 163 -2.61 -20.78 -16.38
CA ILE A 163 -1.17 -20.84 -16.10
C ILE A 163 -0.80 -22.16 -15.41
N ILE A 164 -1.68 -22.67 -14.52
CA ILE A 164 -1.47 -23.97 -13.85
C ILE A 164 -1.63 -25.12 -14.83
N ASP A 165 -2.59 -25.06 -15.75
CA ASP A 165 -2.74 -26.09 -16.79
C ASP A 165 -1.54 -26.11 -17.74
N LYS A 166 -0.92 -24.96 -17.99
CA LYS A 166 0.24 -24.83 -18.86
C LYS A 166 1.53 -25.34 -18.24
N PHE A 167 1.79 -24.98 -16.96
CA PHE A 167 3.09 -25.21 -16.31
C PHE A 167 3.01 -26.18 -15.13
N GLY A 168 1.81 -26.53 -14.66
CA GLY A 168 1.57 -27.30 -13.46
C GLY A 168 1.58 -26.51 -12.16
N TYR A 169 2.00 -25.21 -12.22
CA TYR A 169 2.09 -24.31 -11.08
C TYR A 169 2.03 -22.85 -11.53
N ASP A 170 1.82 -21.91 -10.58
CA ASP A 170 1.95 -20.46 -10.82
C ASP A 170 3.37 -19.98 -10.51
N PRO A 171 4.18 -19.63 -11.53
CA PRO A 171 5.56 -19.15 -11.36
C PRO A 171 5.65 -17.86 -10.54
N LYS A 172 4.61 -17.01 -10.56
CA LYS A 172 4.55 -15.76 -9.75
C LYS A 172 4.54 -16.08 -8.26
N GLN A 173 3.87 -17.17 -7.84
CA GLN A 173 3.84 -17.57 -6.42
C GLN A 173 5.20 -18.11 -5.95
N LEU A 174 5.87 -18.93 -6.76
CA LEU A 174 7.24 -19.37 -6.46
C LEU A 174 8.21 -18.19 -6.35
N HIS A 175 8.14 -17.25 -7.28
CA HIS A 175 8.93 -16.02 -7.24
C HIS A 175 8.72 -15.25 -5.92
N HIS A 176 7.45 -15.09 -5.47
CA HIS A 176 7.16 -14.41 -4.20
C HIS A 176 7.73 -15.17 -3.00
N LEU A 177 7.63 -16.49 -2.98
CA LEU A 177 8.22 -17.32 -1.91
C LEU A 177 9.74 -17.13 -1.82
N LEU A 178 10.45 -17.23 -2.94
CA LEU A 178 11.90 -17.05 -3.01
C LEU A 178 12.36 -15.63 -2.65
N ARG A 179 11.52 -14.63 -2.99
CA ARG A 179 11.78 -13.27 -2.57
C ARG A 179 11.64 -13.09 -1.06
N VAL A 180 10.63 -13.73 -0.44
CA VAL A 180 10.45 -13.69 1.02
C VAL A 180 11.61 -14.38 1.72
N GLU A 181 12.15 -15.48 1.17
CA GLU A 181 13.34 -16.14 1.71
C GLU A 181 14.56 -15.20 1.75
N GLU A 182 14.86 -14.51 0.65
CA GLU A 182 15.93 -13.51 0.60
C GLU A 182 15.68 -12.38 1.60
N TYR A 183 14.45 -11.90 1.65
CA TYR A 183 14.06 -10.76 2.47
C TYR A 183 14.19 -11.06 3.96
N ILE A 184 13.65 -12.19 4.46
CA ILE A 184 13.71 -12.56 5.88
C ILE A 184 15.14 -12.75 6.35
N GLN A 185 16.01 -13.37 5.53
CA GLN A 185 17.42 -13.56 5.84
C GLN A 185 18.15 -12.23 6.04
N ARG A 186 17.89 -11.25 5.17
CA ARG A 186 18.51 -9.93 5.24
C ARG A 186 17.95 -9.11 6.39
N TYR A 187 16.65 -9.24 6.65
CA TYR A 187 15.97 -8.55 7.75
C TYR A 187 16.52 -8.97 9.12
N ILE A 188 16.74 -10.28 9.35
CA ILE A 188 17.31 -10.76 10.62
C ILE A 188 18.80 -10.45 10.77
N ASN A 189 19.52 -10.19 9.66
CA ASN A 189 20.89 -9.71 9.64
C ASN A 189 21.00 -8.19 9.86
N GLU A 190 19.90 -7.54 10.24
CA GLU A 190 19.84 -6.10 10.55
C GLU A 190 20.21 -5.18 9.38
N GLU A 191 20.10 -5.64 8.13
CA GLU A 191 20.19 -4.76 6.96
C GLU A 191 19.05 -3.74 6.99
N LEU A 192 19.29 -2.54 6.44
CA LEU A 192 18.23 -1.52 6.34
C LEU A 192 17.01 -2.08 5.61
N TYR A 193 15.83 -1.75 6.09
CA TYR A 193 14.58 -2.27 5.52
C TYR A 193 14.43 -1.90 4.04
N CYS A 194 14.78 -0.67 3.67
CA CYS A 194 14.79 -0.23 2.27
C CYS A 194 15.71 -1.08 1.38
N GLU A 195 16.84 -1.57 1.92
CA GLU A 195 17.74 -2.46 1.20
C GLU A 195 17.16 -3.87 1.12
N CYS A 196 16.53 -4.37 2.20
CA CYS A 196 15.85 -5.66 2.18
C CYS A 196 14.73 -5.73 1.13
N LEU A 197 14.05 -4.61 0.84
CA LEU A 197 13.04 -4.53 -0.22
C LEU A 197 13.63 -4.78 -1.62
N MET A 198 14.87 -4.34 -1.87
CA MET A 198 15.54 -4.49 -3.16
C MET A 198 16.22 -5.85 -3.26
N SER A 199 15.78 -6.69 -4.18
CA SER A 199 16.39 -8.02 -4.34
C SER A 199 17.79 -7.93 -4.92
N GLN A 200 18.73 -8.66 -4.32
CA GLN A 200 20.08 -8.88 -4.86
C GLN A 200 20.11 -9.95 -5.97
N LYS A 201 19.02 -10.74 -6.08
CA LYS A 201 18.83 -11.80 -7.08
C LYS A 201 17.80 -11.44 -8.15
N ALA A 202 17.68 -10.14 -8.50
CA ALA A 202 16.57 -9.64 -9.33
C ALA A 202 16.46 -10.33 -10.69
N GLU A 203 17.56 -10.52 -11.42
CA GLU A 203 17.57 -11.20 -12.72
C GLU A 203 17.05 -12.64 -12.58
N TYR A 204 17.57 -13.39 -11.61
CA TYR A 204 17.13 -14.74 -11.32
C TYR A 204 15.62 -14.79 -10.98
N LEU A 205 15.15 -13.87 -10.15
CA LEU A 205 13.72 -13.82 -9.76
C LEU A 205 12.80 -13.43 -10.93
N ARG A 206 13.26 -12.59 -11.86
CA ARG A 206 12.51 -12.29 -13.09
C ARG A 206 12.37 -13.53 -13.96
N ASP A 207 13.44 -14.32 -14.12
CA ASP A 207 13.38 -15.58 -14.86
C ASP A 207 12.41 -16.57 -14.23
N VAL A 208 12.39 -16.66 -12.89
CA VAL A 208 11.47 -17.57 -12.18
C VAL A 208 10.01 -17.23 -12.47
N LYS A 209 9.63 -15.95 -12.45
CA LYS A 209 8.23 -15.53 -12.63
C LYS A 209 7.76 -15.41 -14.07
N SER A 210 8.61 -15.70 -15.06
CA SER A 210 8.26 -15.55 -16.48
C SER A 210 6.94 -16.25 -16.83
N PRO A 211 5.93 -15.55 -17.35
CA PRO A 211 4.63 -16.15 -17.71
C PRO A 211 4.68 -16.90 -19.04
N VAL A 212 5.76 -16.73 -19.80
CA VAL A 212 5.94 -17.33 -21.13
C VAL A 212 6.80 -18.57 -21.04
N ASN A 213 7.94 -18.47 -20.35
CA ASN A 213 8.93 -19.52 -20.21
C ASN A 213 9.53 -19.48 -18.80
N PRO A 214 8.82 -20.02 -17.78
CA PRO A 214 9.32 -20.04 -16.42
C PRO A 214 10.61 -20.88 -16.31
N LYS A 215 11.49 -20.47 -15.43
CA LYS A 215 12.81 -21.08 -15.24
C LYS A 215 12.77 -22.57 -14.90
N TYR A 216 11.71 -23.04 -14.25
CA TYR A 216 11.64 -24.37 -13.67
C TYR A 216 10.48 -25.22 -14.22
N SER A 217 10.74 -26.53 -14.32
CA SER A 217 9.66 -27.54 -14.41
C SER A 217 8.93 -27.61 -13.06
N LEU A 218 7.71 -28.16 -13.04
CA LEU A 218 6.93 -28.36 -11.82
C LEU A 218 7.72 -29.13 -10.74
N GLU A 219 8.41 -30.22 -11.12
CA GLU A 219 9.19 -31.01 -10.18
C GLU A 219 10.31 -30.19 -9.53
N THR A 220 11.05 -29.43 -10.35
CA THR A 220 12.10 -28.53 -9.85
C THR A 220 11.52 -27.39 -9.01
N ALA A 221 10.40 -26.81 -9.43
CA ALA A 221 9.70 -25.75 -8.70
C ALA A 221 9.25 -26.22 -7.30
N ARG A 222 8.72 -27.44 -7.20
CA ARG A 222 8.36 -28.06 -5.90
C ARG A 222 9.59 -28.20 -4.99
N ARG A 223 10.69 -28.72 -5.50
CA ARG A 223 11.90 -28.88 -4.72
C ARG A 223 12.47 -27.54 -4.25
N VAL A 224 12.65 -26.59 -5.17
CA VAL A 224 13.19 -25.28 -4.85
C VAL A 224 12.27 -24.51 -3.90
N GLY A 225 10.96 -24.60 -4.08
CA GLY A 225 10.00 -23.95 -3.19
C GLY A 225 9.95 -24.59 -1.80
N GLN A 226 10.06 -25.94 -1.71
CA GLN A 226 10.12 -26.65 -0.43
C GLN A 226 11.43 -26.28 0.32
N ASP A 227 12.57 -26.30 -0.36
CA ASP A 227 13.86 -25.92 0.23
C ASP A 227 13.82 -24.48 0.80
N ALA A 228 13.22 -23.54 0.05
CA ALA A 228 13.05 -22.16 0.50
C ALA A 228 12.09 -22.04 1.70
N LEU A 229 10.98 -22.78 1.68
CA LEU A 229 10.02 -22.78 2.80
C LEU A 229 10.66 -23.36 4.06
N ASP A 230 11.37 -24.48 3.95
CA ASP A 230 12.05 -25.13 5.08
C ASP A 230 13.10 -24.18 5.69
N HIS A 231 13.86 -23.46 4.86
CA HIS A 231 14.83 -22.46 5.31
C HIS A 231 14.13 -21.28 6.03
N ILE A 232 13.00 -20.78 5.51
CA ILE A 232 12.21 -19.73 6.16
C ILE A 232 11.69 -20.21 7.53
N LEU A 233 11.23 -21.44 7.61
CA LEU A 233 10.75 -22.03 8.87
C LEU A 233 11.88 -22.19 9.89
N GLU A 234 13.06 -22.61 9.46
CA GLU A 234 14.27 -22.69 10.31
C GLU A 234 14.63 -21.30 10.87
N ILE A 235 14.69 -20.28 10.01
CA ILE A 235 14.95 -18.89 10.43
C ILE A 235 13.89 -18.46 11.45
N TYR A 236 12.62 -18.69 11.15
CA TYR A 236 11.52 -18.28 12.02
C TYR A 236 11.63 -18.92 13.41
N TYR A 237 11.79 -20.25 13.49
CA TYR A 237 11.86 -20.93 14.79
C TYR A 237 13.10 -20.52 15.59
N ASN A 238 14.26 -20.41 14.96
CA ASN A 238 15.48 -19.95 15.62
C ASN A 238 15.34 -18.51 16.12
N TYR A 239 14.72 -17.63 15.32
CA TYR A 239 14.57 -16.23 15.71
C TYR A 239 13.60 -16.06 16.90
N VAL A 240 12.45 -16.73 16.86
CA VAL A 240 11.42 -16.64 17.94
C VAL A 240 11.93 -17.30 19.22
N GLU A 241 12.76 -18.34 19.15
CA GLU A 241 13.35 -18.97 20.35
C GLU A 241 14.40 -18.10 21.02
N THR A 242 15.11 -17.27 20.25
CA THR A 242 16.26 -16.48 20.73
C THR A 242 15.93 -15.01 21.02
N HIS A 243 14.76 -14.51 20.57
CA HIS A 243 14.34 -13.13 20.74
C HIS A 243 12.99 -13.03 21.44
N GLU A 244 12.93 -12.19 22.44
CA GLU A 244 11.64 -11.81 23.06
C GLU A 244 10.89 -10.85 22.13
N GLN A 245 9.56 -10.95 22.14
CA GLN A 245 8.73 -9.99 21.43
C GLN A 245 8.73 -8.67 22.21
N ILE A 246 9.40 -7.67 21.67
CA ILE A 246 9.46 -6.31 22.22
C ILE A 246 8.81 -5.38 21.20
N ILE A 247 7.83 -4.62 21.66
CA ILE A 247 7.15 -3.58 20.88
C ILE A 247 7.82 -2.25 21.22
N ASP A 248 8.19 -1.49 20.21
CA ASP A 248 8.77 -0.16 20.38
C ASP A 248 7.65 0.84 20.74
N GLU A 249 7.58 1.23 22.02
CA GLU A 249 6.56 2.14 22.55
C GLU A 249 6.70 3.56 21.96
N ASP A 250 7.91 4.03 21.66
CA ASP A 250 8.12 5.35 21.07
C ASP A 250 7.57 5.39 19.64
N VAL A 251 7.73 4.30 18.90
CA VAL A 251 7.13 4.15 17.56
C VAL A 251 5.61 4.02 17.64
N ASP A 252 5.06 3.33 18.66
CA ASP A 252 3.60 3.27 18.84
C ASP A 252 3.01 4.65 19.11
N ASP A 253 3.65 5.43 19.98
CA ASP A 253 3.25 6.81 20.27
C ASP A 253 3.35 7.71 19.04
N LEU A 254 4.40 7.55 18.23
CA LEU A 254 4.55 8.24 16.96
C LEU A 254 3.39 7.92 16.00
N LEU A 255 3.06 6.64 15.85
CA LEU A 255 1.96 6.20 14.99
C LEU A 255 0.61 6.75 15.48
N ASN A 256 0.36 6.71 16.79
CA ASN A 256 -0.84 7.28 17.41
C ASN A 256 -0.94 8.79 17.14
N MET A 257 0.16 9.53 17.37
CA MET A 257 0.23 10.97 17.13
C MET A 257 -0.05 11.33 15.65
N VAL A 258 0.55 10.62 14.72
CA VAL A 258 0.36 10.90 13.28
C VAL A 258 -1.06 10.57 12.85
N GLN A 259 -1.60 9.41 13.28
CA GLN A 259 -2.98 9.04 12.99
C GLN A 259 -3.98 10.08 13.54
N GLU A 260 -3.78 10.53 14.78
CA GLU A 260 -4.62 11.58 15.38
C GLU A 260 -4.56 12.87 14.56
N LYS A 261 -3.36 13.33 14.16
CA LYS A 261 -3.20 14.57 13.38
C LYS A 261 -3.91 14.47 12.02
N LEU A 262 -3.75 13.36 11.31
CA LEU A 262 -4.43 13.12 10.05
C LEU A 262 -5.96 13.17 10.20
N MET A 263 -6.49 12.44 11.18
CA MET A 263 -7.93 12.40 11.44
C MET A 263 -8.47 13.76 11.90
N ARG A 264 -7.75 14.46 12.79
CA ARG A 264 -8.14 15.78 13.28
C ARG A 264 -8.25 16.79 12.15
N LYS A 265 -7.28 16.83 11.22
CA LYS A 265 -7.32 17.71 10.04
C LYS A 265 -8.55 17.47 9.18
N SER A 266 -8.92 16.21 8.94
CA SER A 266 -10.09 15.86 8.15
C SER A 266 -11.40 16.25 8.86
N ILE A 267 -11.54 15.87 10.12
CA ILE A 267 -12.74 16.14 10.91
C ILE A 267 -12.95 17.64 11.10
N THR A 268 -11.89 18.39 11.45
CA THR A 268 -11.99 19.86 11.62
C THR A 268 -12.40 20.53 10.32
N HIS A 269 -11.85 20.09 9.18
CA HIS A 269 -12.24 20.61 7.87
C HIS A 269 -13.73 20.35 7.61
N SER A 270 -14.19 19.11 7.81
CA SER A 270 -15.60 18.74 7.61
C SER A 270 -16.55 19.57 8.49
N LEU A 271 -16.20 19.80 9.76
CA LEU A 271 -17.01 20.59 10.69
C LEU A 271 -17.02 22.09 10.37
N ASN A 272 -15.99 22.62 9.70
CA ASN A 272 -15.87 24.04 9.35
C ASN A 272 -16.33 24.34 7.93
N ALA A 273 -16.59 23.35 7.09
CA ALA A 273 -17.13 23.52 5.74
C ALA A 273 -18.61 23.85 5.79
N VAL A 274 -18.92 25.09 6.17
CA VAL A 274 -20.29 25.55 6.35
C VAL A 274 -20.59 26.65 5.33
N CYS A 275 -21.76 26.57 4.69
CA CYS A 275 -22.20 27.58 3.75
C CYS A 275 -22.34 28.94 4.45
N PRO A 276 -21.64 29.97 3.98
CA PRO A 276 -21.70 31.28 4.62
C PRO A 276 -23.10 31.97 4.47
N GLU A 277 -23.95 31.49 3.56
CA GLU A 277 -25.25 32.07 3.29
C GLU A 277 -26.38 31.45 4.13
N CYS A 278 -26.37 30.11 4.31
CA CYS A 278 -27.47 29.43 4.97
C CYS A 278 -27.06 28.51 6.15
N GLY A 279 -25.75 28.35 6.40
CA GLY A 279 -25.28 27.54 7.49
C GLY A 279 -25.32 25.99 7.25
N ALA A 280 -25.74 25.55 6.07
CA ALA A 280 -25.72 24.13 5.72
C ALA A 280 -24.27 23.64 5.52
N MET A 281 -24.03 22.37 5.80
CA MET A 281 -22.75 21.75 5.46
C MET A 281 -22.54 21.80 3.96
N LEU A 282 -21.33 22.17 3.55
CA LEU A 282 -20.92 22.17 2.16
C LEU A 282 -20.43 20.78 1.76
N GLU A 283 -20.76 20.35 0.57
CA GLU A 283 -20.27 19.12 -0.04
C GLU A 283 -19.09 19.43 -0.95
N GLU A 284 -17.95 18.77 -0.74
CA GLU A 284 -16.79 18.92 -1.61
C GLU A 284 -17.02 18.20 -2.93
N VAL A 285 -16.88 18.94 -4.02
CA VAL A 285 -16.92 18.41 -5.38
C VAL A 285 -15.49 18.26 -5.88
N CYS A 286 -15.13 17.08 -6.33
CA CYS A 286 -13.78 16.80 -6.82
C CYS A 286 -13.51 17.54 -8.14
N THR A 287 -12.55 18.46 -8.12
CA THR A 287 -12.01 19.14 -9.31
C THR A 287 -10.48 18.97 -9.35
N TRP A 288 -9.93 18.98 -10.56
CA TRP A 288 -8.53 18.64 -10.83
C TRP A 288 -7.47 19.56 -10.19
N ASP A 289 -7.80 20.84 -9.98
CA ASP A 289 -6.80 21.83 -9.56
C ASP A 289 -7.12 22.54 -8.23
N ASN A 290 -8.41 22.72 -7.91
CA ASN A 290 -8.82 23.32 -6.64
C ASN A 290 -10.12 22.66 -6.16
N PRO A 291 -10.20 22.26 -4.89
CA PRO A 291 -11.42 21.70 -4.34
C PRO A 291 -12.55 22.76 -4.38
N MET A 292 -13.65 22.38 -5.00
CA MET A 292 -14.88 23.19 -5.04
C MET A 292 -15.88 22.59 -4.07
N TYR A 293 -16.75 23.42 -3.55
CA TYR A 293 -17.76 23.03 -2.58
C TYR A 293 -19.13 23.47 -3.07
N GLU A 294 -20.12 22.60 -2.92
CA GLU A 294 -21.51 22.91 -3.25
C GLU A 294 -22.38 22.96 -2.01
N CYS A 295 -23.30 23.90 -1.97
CA CYS A 295 -24.30 23.96 -0.92
C CYS A 295 -25.59 23.26 -1.38
N PRO A 296 -26.02 22.18 -0.68
CA PRO A 296 -27.23 21.46 -1.07
C PRO A 296 -28.51 22.31 -0.93
N ASN A 297 -28.48 23.35 -0.08
CA ASN A 297 -29.63 24.20 0.15
C ASN A 297 -29.69 25.45 -0.77
N CYS A 298 -28.53 26.10 -0.99
CA CYS A 298 -28.49 27.36 -1.75
C CYS A 298 -28.14 27.13 -3.23
N ILE A 299 -27.82 25.92 -3.64
CA ILE A 299 -27.37 25.57 -5.00
C ILE A 299 -26.22 26.51 -5.46
N GLY A 300 -25.34 26.87 -4.55
CA GLY A 300 -24.18 27.74 -4.80
C GLY A 300 -22.89 26.94 -4.78
N ALA A 301 -21.96 27.28 -5.69
CA ALA A 301 -20.59 26.76 -5.63
C ALA A 301 -19.72 27.71 -4.80
N TYR A 302 -18.77 27.15 -4.06
CA TYR A 302 -17.88 27.88 -3.14
C TYR A 302 -16.46 27.38 -3.32
N GLU A 303 -15.49 28.29 -3.11
CA GLU A 303 -14.07 28.00 -3.01
C GLU A 303 -13.56 28.29 -1.60
N GLU A 304 -12.59 27.54 -1.12
CA GLU A 304 -11.92 27.83 0.15
C GLU A 304 -10.72 28.75 -0.10
N ILE A 305 -10.75 29.93 0.51
CA ILE A 305 -9.65 30.90 0.46
C ILE A 305 -9.29 31.28 1.90
N ASP A 306 -8.06 31.02 2.31
CA ASP A 306 -7.55 31.30 3.67
C ASP A 306 -8.46 30.70 4.79
N GLY A 307 -8.95 29.47 4.59
CA GLY A 307 -9.81 28.78 5.56
C GLY A 307 -11.24 29.32 5.62
N LYS A 308 -11.66 30.11 4.66
CA LYS A 308 -13.02 30.66 4.54
C LYS A 308 -13.64 30.29 3.21
N PHE A 309 -14.91 29.91 3.23
CA PHE A 309 -15.67 29.59 2.03
C PHE A 309 -16.24 30.85 1.42
N LYS A 310 -15.91 31.12 0.16
CA LYS A 310 -16.43 32.23 -0.65
C LYS A 310 -17.19 31.68 -1.85
N ARG A 311 -18.32 32.33 -2.17
CA ARG A 311 -19.11 31.94 -3.32
C ARG A 311 -18.31 32.09 -4.60
N TYR A 312 -18.27 31.05 -5.39
CA TYR A 312 -17.67 31.04 -6.71
C TYR A 312 -18.69 31.46 -7.75
N TYR A 313 -18.33 32.42 -8.59
CA TYR A 313 -19.15 32.86 -9.70
C TYR A 313 -18.50 32.39 -10.98
N PHE A 314 -19.20 31.57 -11.74
CA PHE A 314 -18.77 31.23 -13.09
C PHE A 314 -18.80 32.49 -13.94
N GLY A 315 -17.63 32.97 -14.37
CA GLY A 315 -17.47 34.14 -15.20
C GLY A 315 -17.85 33.91 -16.68
#